data_34b6c68d19c4f4edfc6b95a065c0bf26
#
_entry.id   34b6c68d19c4f4edfc6b95a065c0bf26
#
_cell.length_a   1.000
_cell.length_b   1.000
_cell.length_c   1.000
_cell.angle_alpha   90.00
_cell.angle_beta   90.00
_cell.angle_gamma   90.00
#
_symmetry.space_group_name_H-M   'P 1'
#
loop_
_entity.id
_entity.type
_entity.pdbx_description
1 polymer ?
#
loop_
_entity_poly.entity_id
_entity_poly.type
_entity_poly.pdbx_seq_one_letter_code
_entity_poly.pdbx_strand_id
1 'polypeptide(L)'
;MFFNRPALVARSLAVAVAFFNSANAKIAAEWREASIYQVLTDRFATTEGTSPNCDISNYCGGTWKGIENKLDYIQGMGFDAVWISPVIHNIEDSTQWGQAYHGYWGNDPFSLNPHFGTAADLKSLSTALHGRGMSLMIDVVINHLAANQASGSVDYSVFPAPFNTASAFHTPCSIDYNNQGSIENCWLVTDTPSLPDVNSENGDVFTAMVNSVADIVKTYGIDGIRLDTAKHVPKAYLTQFQEAVGVYVTGEVLDGNPDFVAGYEGPISSVLNYPLWYALIDSFMGADFSRLASMMSTEVSTFKDVNAMANFLDNHDQPRFASRQGNDVVRDRNAATYLMFASGIPVVYYGFEHRFGGAADPNNREALWGSGYNTDAALYKHIAVLHQIRDIASNLAGKAEYFAWGAEVLGTSSQYLAMKRGPVVVVVSNVGAAGTTNGFSVPSSQFDSGDTIVDLLTCTTVTAGTGGAFQSAANNGESRVWIRTQDKGSFCP
;
A
#
# COMPACT_ATOMS: atom_id res chain seq x y z
N MET A 1 -21.42 67.92 49.10
CA MET A 1 -20.10 67.45 48.64
C MET A 1 -20.29 66.04 48.19
N PHE A 2 -20.44 65.81 46.86
CA PHE A 2 -20.59 64.52 46.26
C PHE A 2 -19.29 64.21 45.50
N PHE A 3 -18.58 63.12 45.89
CA PHE A 3 -17.42 62.68 45.21
C PHE A 3 -17.82 61.64 44.12
N ASN A 4 -17.61 62.02 42.87
CA ASN A 4 -17.70 61.12 41.72
C ASN A 4 -16.49 60.19 41.70
N ARG A 5 -16.71 58.86 41.61
CA ARG A 5 -15.69 57.84 41.28
C ARG A 5 -15.84 57.46 39.82
N PRO A 6 -14.76 57.38 39.03
CA PRO A 6 -14.83 56.89 37.65
C PRO A 6 -14.84 55.31 37.62
N ALA A 7 -15.70 54.75 36.79
CA ALA A 7 -15.81 53.35 36.54
C ALA A 7 -14.62 52.88 35.67
N LEU A 8 -13.87 51.91 36.19
CA LEU A 8 -12.86 51.16 35.38
C LEU A 8 -13.60 50.16 34.49
N VAL A 9 -13.50 50.34 33.15
CA VAL A 9 -13.94 49.38 32.18
C VAL A 9 -12.79 48.38 31.95
N ALA A 10 -12.93 47.20 32.54
CA ALA A 10 -12.03 46.09 32.25
C ALA A 10 -12.35 45.52 30.85
N ARG A 11 -11.44 45.72 29.90
CA ARG A 11 -11.46 45.01 28.61
C ARG A 11 -10.89 43.62 28.82
N SER A 12 -11.74 42.60 28.77
CA SER A 12 -11.32 41.18 28.70
C SER A 12 -10.77 40.91 27.33
N LEU A 13 -9.45 40.69 27.21
CA LEU A 13 -8.82 40.08 26.04
C LEU A 13 -9.12 38.58 26.06
N ALA A 14 -10.01 38.15 25.21
CA ALA A 14 -10.19 36.73 24.93
C ALA A 14 -8.99 36.25 24.06
N VAL A 15 -8.04 35.59 24.67
CA VAL A 15 -6.98 34.86 23.95
C VAL A 15 -7.64 33.60 23.42
N ALA A 16 -7.89 33.54 22.11
CA ALA A 16 -8.24 32.32 21.43
C ALA A 16 -7.00 31.41 21.41
N VAL A 17 -6.96 30.46 22.32
CA VAL A 17 -5.98 29.35 22.24
C VAL A 17 -6.45 28.47 21.11
N ALA A 18 -5.79 28.58 19.95
CA ALA A 18 -5.92 27.61 18.88
C ALA A 18 -5.29 26.31 19.40
N PHE A 19 -6.11 25.33 19.74
CA PHE A 19 -5.67 23.95 19.92
C PHE A 19 -5.23 23.46 18.54
N PHE A 20 -3.95 23.50 18.27
CA PHE A 20 -3.38 22.63 17.24
C PHE A 20 -3.57 21.21 17.77
N ASN A 21 -4.56 20.50 17.24
CA ASN A 21 -4.56 19.06 17.33
C ASN A 21 -3.26 18.58 16.67
N SER A 22 -2.28 18.20 17.46
CA SER A 22 -1.24 17.29 16.98
C SER A 22 -2.01 16.04 16.56
N ALA A 23 -2.13 15.78 15.27
CA ALA A 23 -2.62 14.51 14.77
C ALA A 23 -1.74 13.46 15.44
N ASN A 24 -2.30 12.64 16.33
CA ASN A 24 -1.59 11.49 16.86
C ASN A 24 -1.32 10.57 15.66
N ALA A 25 -0.06 10.18 15.48
CA ALA A 25 0.29 9.22 14.43
C ALA A 25 -0.58 7.97 14.57
N LYS A 26 -1.17 7.52 13.46
CA LYS A 26 -2.01 6.32 13.45
C LYS A 26 -1.19 5.09 13.84
N ILE A 27 -1.70 4.34 14.82
CA ILE A 27 -1.12 3.05 15.24
C ILE A 27 -1.54 1.93 14.27
N ALA A 28 -0.89 0.77 14.35
CA ALA A 28 -1.19 -0.37 13.48
C ALA A 28 -2.68 -0.77 13.47
N ALA A 29 -3.36 -0.66 14.62
CA ALA A 29 -4.80 -0.95 14.72
C ALA A 29 -5.66 -0.01 13.88
N GLU A 30 -5.30 1.26 13.77
CA GLU A 30 -6.01 2.25 12.95
C GLU A 30 -5.70 2.08 11.45
N TRP A 31 -4.50 1.59 11.12
CA TRP A 31 -4.16 1.26 9.73
C TRP A 31 -4.92 0.04 9.19
N ARG A 32 -5.40 -0.88 10.03
CA ARG A 32 -6.28 -1.98 9.59
C ARG A 32 -7.56 -1.50 8.90
N GLU A 33 -8.04 -0.30 9.26
CA GLU A 33 -9.23 0.31 8.67
C GLU A 33 -8.94 0.89 7.28
N ALA A 34 -7.69 1.21 6.98
CA ALA A 34 -7.29 1.89 5.76
C ALA A 34 -7.36 1.01 4.52
N SER A 35 -7.43 1.69 3.40
CA SER A 35 -7.11 1.21 2.06
C SER A 35 -6.10 2.16 1.43
N ILE A 36 -5.08 1.62 0.77
CA ILE A 36 -3.92 2.39 0.31
C ILE A 36 -3.91 2.46 -1.21
N TYR A 37 -3.75 3.68 -1.75
CA TYR A 37 -3.45 3.87 -3.16
C TYR A 37 -1.96 4.21 -3.32
N GLN A 38 -1.19 3.28 -3.93
CA GLN A 38 0.25 3.43 -4.14
C GLN A 38 0.54 4.16 -5.45
N VAL A 39 1.38 5.19 -5.40
CA VAL A 39 1.79 5.95 -6.58
C VAL A 39 3.32 6.08 -6.68
N LEU A 40 3.85 6.07 -7.90
CA LEU A 40 5.16 6.64 -8.19
C LEU A 40 4.96 8.13 -8.45
N THR A 41 5.59 8.97 -7.64
CA THR A 41 5.44 10.44 -7.71
C THR A 41 5.65 10.96 -9.12
N ASP A 42 6.73 10.53 -9.78
CA ASP A 42 7.08 10.96 -11.13
C ASP A 42 6.04 10.58 -12.20
N ARG A 43 5.21 9.56 -11.95
CA ARG A 43 4.33 8.95 -12.96
C ARG A 43 2.85 9.25 -12.76
N PHE A 44 2.50 9.89 -11.65
CA PHE A 44 1.09 10.07 -11.30
C PHE A 44 0.50 11.33 -11.93
N ALA A 45 1.02 12.52 -11.63
CA ALA A 45 0.51 13.79 -12.18
C ALA A 45 1.57 14.90 -12.15
N THR A 46 1.58 15.75 -13.17
CA THR A 46 2.40 16.97 -13.21
C THR A 46 1.73 18.12 -12.46
N THR A 47 2.51 19.09 -11.99
CA THR A 47 1.98 20.30 -11.30
C THR A 47 0.98 21.05 -12.18
N GLU A 48 1.27 21.22 -13.46
CA GLU A 48 0.46 21.96 -14.42
C GLU A 48 -0.71 21.16 -14.99
N GLY A 49 -0.85 19.89 -14.61
CA GLY A 49 -1.87 18.99 -15.17
C GLY A 49 -1.65 18.65 -16.63
N THR A 50 -0.43 18.81 -17.13
CA THR A 50 -0.03 18.45 -18.49
C THR A 50 0.21 16.96 -18.65
N SER A 51 0.23 16.47 -19.87
CA SER A 51 0.50 15.07 -20.22
C SER A 51 1.73 14.99 -21.14
N PRO A 52 2.94 15.21 -20.60
CA PRO A 52 4.15 15.17 -21.40
C PRO A 52 4.42 13.75 -21.93
N ASN A 53 5.14 13.67 -23.05
CA ASN A 53 5.70 12.40 -23.47
C ASN A 53 6.67 11.90 -22.38
N CYS A 54 6.51 10.66 -21.99
CA CYS A 54 7.29 10.04 -20.93
C CYS A 54 8.23 9.00 -21.53
N ASP A 55 9.53 9.26 -21.49
CA ASP A 55 10.53 8.21 -21.64
C ASP A 55 10.57 7.43 -20.32
N ILE A 56 10.09 6.22 -20.36
CA ILE A 56 9.80 5.41 -19.17
C ILE A 56 11.03 5.14 -18.30
N SER A 57 12.23 5.30 -18.81
CA SER A 57 13.49 5.15 -18.08
C SER A 57 14.01 6.45 -17.45
N ASN A 58 13.34 7.58 -17.68
CA ASN A 58 13.77 8.90 -17.23
C ASN A 58 12.70 9.62 -16.41
N TYR A 59 13.04 10.74 -15.77
CA TYR A 59 12.04 11.60 -15.14
C TYR A 59 11.04 12.11 -16.18
N CYS A 60 9.75 11.99 -15.85
CA CYS A 60 8.64 12.43 -16.70
C CYS A 60 7.91 13.66 -16.14
N GLY A 61 8.22 14.08 -14.93
CA GLY A 61 7.79 15.36 -14.37
C GLY A 61 6.56 15.30 -13.47
N GLY A 62 6.20 14.13 -12.94
CA GLY A 62 5.22 14.04 -11.87
C GLY A 62 5.75 14.60 -10.56
N THR A 63 4.89 15.22 -9.76
CA THR A 63 5.27 15.97 -8.56
C THR A 63 4.31 15.76 -7.40
N TRP A 64 4.73 16.10 -6.18
CA TRP A 64 3.85 16.12 -5.00
C TRP A 64 2.67 17.05 -5.19
N LYS A 65 2.89 18.22 -5.81
CA LYS A 65 1.80 19.16 -6.13
C LYS A 65 0.84 18.60 -7.18
N GLY A 66 1.35 17.83 -8.14
CA GLY A 66 0.53 17.09 -9.10
C GLY A 66 -0.37 16.06 -8.41
N ILE A 67 0.16 15.31 -7.42
CA ILE A 67 -0.62 14.37 -6.61
C ILE A 67 -1.72 15.13 -5.85
N GLU A 68 -1.36 16.23 -5.16
CA GLU A 68 -2.32 17.06 -4.43
C GLU A 68 -3.47 17.55 -5.33
N ASN A 69 -3.17 17.98 -6.55
CA ASN A 69 -4.16 18.45 -7.53
C ASN A 69 -5.11 17.34 -8.02
N LYS A 70 -4.81 16.07 -7.76
CA LYS A 70 -5.58 14.90 -8.18
C LYS A 70 -6.17 14.08 -7.01
N LEU A 71 -6.19 14.63 -5.80
CA LEU A 71 -6.74 13.92 -4.64
C LEU A 71 -8.23 13.58 -4.80
N ASP A 72 -9.01 14.39 -5.53
CA ASP A 72 -10.42 14.08 -5.82
C ASP A 72 -10.56 12.79 -6.64
N TYR A 73 -9.63 12.53 -7.55
CA TYR A 73 -9.59 11.28 -8.32
C TYR A 73 -9.33 10.06 -7.42
N ILE A 74 -8.39 10.15 -6.49
CA ILE A 74 -8.06 9.06 -5.55
C ILE A 74 -9.21 8.84 -4.56
N GLN A 75 -9.70 9.92 -3.96
CA GLN A 75 -10.81 9.88 -2.99
C GLN A 75 -12.12 9.39 -3.64
N GLY A 76 -12.33 9.67 -4.93
CA GLY A 76 -13.49 9.20 -5.67
C GLY A 76 -13.57 7.66 -5.82
N MET A 77 -12.45 6.96 -5.67
CA MET A 77 -12.41 5.49 -5.55
C MET A 77 -12.65 5.00 -4.12
N GLY A 78 -12.57 5.87 -3.09
CA GLY A 78 -12.81 5.51 -1.68
C GLY A 78 -11.56 5.21 -0.87
N PHE A 79 -10.35 5.47 -1.36
CA PHE A 79 -9.11 5.22 -0.62
C PHE A 79 -8.93 6.16 0.57
N ASP A 80 -8.37 5.63 1.66
CA ASP A 80 -8.12 6.31 2.92
C ASP A 80 -6.69 6.80 3.08
N ALA A 81 -5.77 6.30 2.25
CA ALA A 81 -4.36 6.66 2.31
C ALA A 81 -3.71 6.68 0.92
N VAL A 82 -2.69 7.52 0.79
CA VAL A 82 -1.80 7.54 -0.39
C VAL A 82 -0.40 7.16 0.03
N TRP A 83 0.21 6.19 -0.65
CA TRP A 83 1.61 5.82 -0.51
C TRP A 83 2.38 6.39 -1.70
N ILE A 84 3.36 7.26 -1.43
CA ILE A 84 4.23 7.88 -2.44
C ILE A 84 5.63 7.27 -2.43
N SER A 85 6.32 7.32 -3.57
CA SER A 85 7.73 6.90 -3.71
C SER A 85 8.67 7.68 -2.80
N PRO A 86 9.94 7.21 -2.58
CA PRO A 86 10.87 7.85 -1.68
C PRO A 86 11.07 9.33 -1.97
N VAL A 87 11.23 10.12 -0.90
CA VAL A 87 11.19 11.60 -0.99
C VAL A 87 12.56 12.26 -0.92
N ILE A 88 13.62 11.51 -0.58
CA ILE A 88 14.96 12.05 -0.42
C ILE A 88 15.65 12.32 -1.77
N HIS A 89 16.71 13.14 -1.75
CA HIS A 89 17.52 13.45 -2.91
C HIS A 89 18.17 12.19 -3.50
N ASN A 90 18.15 12.08 -4.81
CA ASN A 90 18.68 10.94 -5.57
C ASN A 90 19.86 11.36 -6.44
N ILE A 91 20.61 10.37 -6.97
CA ILE A 91 21.64 10.65 -7.96
C ILE A 91 21.04 11.38 -9.17
N GLU A 92 21.69 12.45 -9.62
CA GLU A 92 21.19 13.31 -10.71
C GLU A 92 21.57 12.79 -12.10
N ASP A 93 22.68 12.11 -12.20
CA ASP A 93 23.21 11.63 -13.47
C ASP A 93 22.38 10.49 -14.05
N SER A 94 22.28 10.45 -15.38
CA SER A 94 21.74 9.27 -16.07
C SER A 94 22.71 8.10 -15.95
N THR A 95 22.16 6.93 -15.67
CA THR A 95 22.88 5.66 -15.62
C THR A 95 22.59 4.82 -16.86
N GLN A 96 23.20 3.64 -16.97
CA GLN A 96 22.83 2.68 -18.00
C GLN A 96 21.35 2.18 -17.89
N TRP A 97 20.71 2.39 -16.75
CA TRP A 97 19.32 2.04 -16.47
C TRP A 97 18.35 3.25 -16.53
N GLY A 98 18.86 4.41 -16.93
CA GLY A 98 18.14 5.69 -16.95
C GLY A 98 18.36 6.53 -15.70
N GLN A 99 17.42 7.41 -15.40
CA GLN A 99 17.46 8.34 -14.27
C GLN A 99 16.74 7.77 -13.03
N ALA A 100 16.97 8.38 -11.87
CA ALA A 100 16.43 7.94 -10.57
C ALA A 100 14.95 8.34 -10.32
N TYR A 101 14.12 8.37 -11.35
CA TYR A 101 12.73 8.83 -11.30
C TYR A 101 11.85 8.09 -10.27
N HIS A 102 12.23 6.86 -9.94
CA HIS A 102 11.53 6.00 -8.97
C HIS A 102 11.81 6.37 -7.51
N GLY A 103 12.90 7.09 -7.22
CA GLY A 103 13.26 7.53 -5.87
C GLY A 103 14.15 6.58 -5.05
N TYR A 104 14.49 5.39 -5.57
CA TYR A 104 15.25 4.36 -4.81
C TYR A 104 16.77 4.48 -4.93
N TRP A 105 17.27 5.46 -5.67
CA TRP A 105 18.71 5.75 -5.76
C TRP A 105 19.09 6.99 -4.96
N GLY A 106 18.64 7.01 -3.68
CA GLY A 106 18.93 8.09 -2.75
C GLY A 106 20.41 8.22 -2.47
N ASN A 107 20.93 9.46 -2.46
CA ASN A 107 22.33 9.75 -2.14
C ASN A 107 22.50 10.80 -1.04
N ASP A 108 21.45 11.52 -0.70
CA ASP A 108 21.45 12.47 0.42
C ASP A 108 20.16 12.31 1.25
N PRO A 109 20.24 11.64 2.42
CA PRO A 109 19.06 11.42 3.27
C PRO A 109 18.59 12.69 4.01
N PHE A 110 19.30 13.79 3.92
CA PHE A 110 18.99 15.05 4.60
C PHE A 110 18.31 16.08 3.69
N SER A 111 18.24 15.82 2.40
CA SER A 111 17.63 16.69 1.40
C SER A 111 16.47 16.02 0.69
N LEU A 112 15.49 16.80 0.23
CA LEU A 112 14.38 16.29 -0.58
C LEU A 112 14.77 16.24 -2.06
N ASN A 113 14.10 15.37 -2.82
CA ASN A 113 14.26 15.26 -4.26
C ASN A 113 13.64 16.48 -4.97
N PRO A 114 14.44 17.35 -5.61
CA PRO A 114 13.94 18.57 -6.25
C PRO A 114 13.07 18.29 -7.48
N HIS A 115 13.18 17.10 -8.10
CA HIS A 115 12.33 16.70 -9.22
C HIS A 115 10.86 16.51 -8.80
N PHE A 116 10.62 16.19 -7.54
CA PHE A 116 9.25 15.96 -7.03
C PHE A 116 8.61 17.21 -6.45
N GLY A 117 9.38 18.26 -6.18
CA GLY A 117 8.89 19.53 -5.66
C GLY A 117 9.72 20.09 -4.51
N THR A 118 9.14 21.04 -3.80
CA THR A 118 9.75 21.71 -2.65
C THR A 118 9.25 21.13 -1.32
N ALA A 119 9.93 21.48 -0.22
CA ALA A 119 9.48 21.18 1.14
C ALA A 119 8.04 21.69 1.42
N ALA A 120 7.70 22.84 0.83
CA ALA A 120 6.34 23.39 0.93
C ALA A 120 5.30 22.52 0.19
N ASP A 121 5.67 21.94 -0.96
CA ASP A 121 4.77 21.08 -1.72
C ASP A 121 4.50 19.76 -1.00
N LEU A 122 5.53 19.11 -0.43
CA LEU A 122 5.34 17.90 0.37
C LEU A 122 4.47 18.16 1.61
N LYS A 123 4.71 19.29 2.30
CA LYS A 123 3.88 19.69 3.44
C LYS A 123 2.44 20.02 3.03
N SER A 124 2.25 20.65 1.87
CA SER A 124 0.93 20.95 1.31
C SER A 124 0.16 19.68 1.00
N LEU A 125 0.80 18.69 0.36
CA LEU A 125 0.20 17.38 0.07
C LEU A 125 -0.28 16.67 1.35
N SER A 126 0.57 16.59 2.39
CA SER A 126 0.20 16.02 3.69
C SER A 126 -1.00 16.75 4.29
N THR A 127 -0.97 18.09 4.29
CA THR A 127 -2.06 18.91 4.83
C THR A 127 -3.37 18.70 4.06
N ALA A 128 -3.30 18.60 2.73
CA ALA A 128 -4.45 18.37 1.87
C ALA A 128 -5.07 16.98 2.08
N LEU A 129 -4.25 15.95 2.29
CA LEU A 129 -4.71 14.60 2.65
C LEU A 129 -5.41 14.60 4.01
N HIS A 130 -4.78 15.17 5.03
CA HIS A 130 -5.36 15.28 6.37
C HIS A 130 -6.68 16.06 6.37
N GLY A 131 -6.78 17.14 5.59
CA GLY A 131 -8.02 17.91 5.41
C GLY A 131 -9.17 17.09 4.80
N ARG A 132 -8.87 15.97 4.17
CA ARG A 132 -9.83 15.01 3.60
C ARG A 132 -10.07 13.77 4.49
N GLY A 133 -9.43 13.71 5.66
CA GLY A 133 -9.44 12.53 6.52
C GLY A 133 -8.58 11.36 5.98
N MET A 134 -7.70 11.64 5.02
CA MET A 134 -6.79 10.66 4.41
C MET A 134 -5.40 10.73 5.06
N SER A 135 -4.63 9.65 4.94
CA SER A 135 -3.28 9.53 5.48
C SER A 135 -2.22 9.57 4.38
N LEU A 136 -1.03 10.06 4.74
CA LEU A 136 0.15 10.01 3.88
C LEU A 136 1.14 8.94 4.38
N MET A 137 1.41 7.96 3.53
CA MET A 137 2.49 6.99 3.69
C MET A 137 3.62 7.35 2.73
N ILE A 138 4.86 7.33 3.19
CA ILE A 138 6.04 7.49 2.32
C ILE A 138 6.83 6.19 2.24
N ASP A 139 7.46 5.99 1.08
CA ASP A 139 8.48 4.95 0.93
C ASP A 139 9.82 5.45 1.49
N VAL A 140 10.54 4.58 2.18
CA VAL A 140 11.80 4.90 2.86
C VAL A 140 12.83 3.81 2.63
N VAL A 141 14.03 4.20 2.26
CA VAL A 141 15.20 3.33 2.10
C VAL A 141 16.22 3.67 3.19
N ILE A 142 16.52 2.72 4.07
CA ILE A 142 17.58 2.88 5.09
C ILE A 142 18.74 1.90 4.91
N ASN A 143 18.55 0.88 4.07
CA ASN A 143 19.52 -0.17 3.82
C ASN A 143 20.74 0.32 3.03
N HIS A 144 20.55 1.22 2.07
CA HIS A 144 21.61 1.64 1.15
C HIS A 144 21.46 3.11 0.76
N LEU A 145 22.57 3.67 0.28
CA LEU A 145 22.59 4.85 -0.58
C LEU A 145 22.99 4.45 -2.00
N ALA A 146 22.95 5.38 -2.94
CA ALA A 146 23.29 5.09 -4.33
C ALA A 146 24.49 5.91 -4.81
N ALA A 147 25.39 5.27 -5.56
CA ALA A 147 26.51 5.92 -6.24
C ALA A 147 26.46 5.60 -7.74
N ASN A 148 26.64 6.61 -8.59
CA ASN A 148 26.74 6.40 -10.03
C ASN A 148 28.13 5.86 -10.46
N GLN A 149 28.62 4.88 -9.70
CA GLN A 149 29.92 4.23 -9.85
C GLN A 149 29.78 2.75 -9.43
N ALA A 150 30.64 1.89 -9.97
CA ALA A 150 30.72 0.52 -9.49
C ALA A 150 31.37 0.44 -8.10
N SER A 151 31.09 -0.59 -7.33
CA SER A 151 31.49 -0.74 -5.91
C SER A 151 33.01 -0.59 -5.67
N GLY A 152 33.86 -0.99 -6.61
CA GLY A 152 35.32 -0.85 -6.51
C GLY A 152 35.85 0.56 -6.75
N SER A 153 35.03 1.51 -7.14
CA SER A 153 35.42 2.88 -7.52
C SER A 153 34.55 3.98 -6.90
N VAL A 154 33.76 3.66 -5.87
CA VAL A 154 32.87 4.62 -5.22
C VAL A 154 33.68 5.74 -4.57
N ASP A 155 33.40 6.97 -4.96
CA ASP A 155 33.87 8.17 -4.27
C ASP A 155 32.88 8.51 -3.13
N TYR A 156 33.20 8.08 -1.93
CA TYR A 156 32.34 8.30 -0.76
C TYR A 156 32.21 9.78 -0.39
N SER A 157 33.09 10.67 -0.88
CA SER A 157 33.00 12.11 -0.61
C SER A 157 31.77 12.79 -1.21
N VAL A 158 31.07 12.12 -2.15
CA VAL A 158 29.80 12.60 -2.73
C VAL A 158 28.63 12.52 -1.77
N PHE A 159 28.73 11.70 -0.72
CA PHE A 159 27.69 11.59 0.30
C PHE A 159 27.89 12.65 1.40
N PRO A 160 26.80 13.12 2.05
CA PRO A 160 26.92 14.00 3.21
C PRO A 160 27.49 13.24 4.42
N ALA A 161 28.15 13.95 5.34
CA ALA A 161 28.57 13.34 6.60
C ALA A 161 27.35 12.85 7.42
N PRO A 162 27.43 11.70 8.09
CA PRO A 162 28.60 10.83 8.30
C PRO A 162 28.83 9.77 7.21
N PHE A 163 28.09 9.80 6.10
CA PHE A 163 28.16 8.81 5.02
C PHE A 163 29.35 9.02 4.07
N ASN A 164 30.15 10.06 4.27
CA ASN A 164 31.23 10.49 3.36
C ASN A 164 32.55 9.71 3.52
N THR A 165 32.49 8.51 4.06
CA THR A 165 33.66 7.61 4.23
C THR A 165 33.30 6.17 3.95
N ALA A 166 34.26 5.35 3.50
CA ALA A 166 34.04 3.94 3.26
C ALA A 166 33.58 3.16 4.51
N SER A 167 33.97 3.61 5.71
CA SER A 167 33.56 2.96 6.98
C SER A 167 32.07 3.15 7.33
N ALA A 168 31.40 4.05 6.63
CA ALA A 168 29.94 4.21 6.75
C ALA A 168 29.14 3.11 6.05
N PHE A 169 29.81 2.25 5.30
CA PHE A 169 29.20 1.19 4.51
C PHE A 169 29.89 -0.14 4.76
N HIS A 170 29.17 -1.23 4.60
CA HIS A 170 29.75 -2.57 4.59
C HIS A 170 30.68 -2.76 3.38
N THR A 171 31.61 -3.71 3.49
CA THR A 171 32.47 -4.06 2.37
C THR A 171 31.66 -4.72 1.26
N PRO A 172 31.82 -4.30 -0.02
CA PRO A 172 31.10 -4.91 -1.13
C PRO A 172 31.31 -6.42 -1.19
N CYS A 173 30.21 -7.18 -1.28
CA CYS A 173 30.21 -8.62 -1.49
C CYS A 173 28.94 -9.03 -2.24
N SER A 174 28.93 -10.23 -2.81
CA SER A 174 27.74 -10.81 -3.44
C SER A 174 26.84 -11.44 -2.38
N ILE A 175 25.54 -11.22 -2.48
CA ILE A 175 24.56 -11.78 -1.55
C ILE A 175 24.41 -13.28 -1.79
N ASP A 176 24.58 -14.07 -0.73
CA ASP A 176 24.09 -15.45 -0.63
C ASP A 176 22.74 -15.45 0.10
N TYR A 177 21.67 -15.60 -0.63
CA TYR A 177 20.29 -15.60 -0.08
C TYR A 177 19.96 -16.77 0.83
N ASN A 178 20.87 -17.74 1.01
CA ASN A 178 20.75 -18.79 2.02
C ASN A 178 21.43 -18.41 3.35
N ASN A 179 22.08 -17.25 3.42
CA ASN A 179 22.81 -16.78 4.59
C ASN A 179 22.31 -15.39 4.98
N GLN A 180 21.59 -15.30 6.10
CA GLN A 180 21.01 -14.06 6.58
C GLN A 180 22.07 -12.96 6.81
N GLY A 181 23.24 -13.30 7.38
CA GLY A 181 24.31 -12.33 7.54
C GLY A 181 24.87 -11.79 6.21
N SER A 182 24.84 -12.60 5.14
CA SER A 182 25.18 -12.13 3.80
C SER A 182 24.08 -11.20 3.23
N ILE A 183 22.81 -11.50 3.50
CA ILE A 183 21.69 -10.64 3.07
C ILE A 183 21.79 -9.28 3.76
N GLU A 184 22.19 -9.24 5.03
CA GLU A 184 22.23 -8.03 5.86
C GLU A 184 23.50 -7.19 5.69
N ASN A 185 24.57 -7.71 5.05
CA ASN A 185 25.87 -7.03 4.99
C ASN A 185 26.48 -6.94 3.59
N CYS A 186 25.84 -7.52 2.57
CA CYS A 186 26.33 -7.42 1.19
C CYS A 186 25.47 -6.45 0.37
N TRP A 187 26.10 -5.78 -0.57
CA TRP A 187 25.44 -4.78 -1.39
C TRP A 187 24.43 -5.40 -2.35
N LEU A 188 23.24 -4.84 -2.45
CA LEU A 188 22.20 -5.26 -3.40
C LEU A 188 22.67 -5.15 -4.85
N VAL A 189 23.39 -4.10 -5.19
CA VAL A 189 23.95 -3.86 -6.52
C VAL A 189 25.38 -3.38 -6.36
N THR A 190 26.31 -4.07 -7.05
CA THR A 190 27.75 -3.75 -7.08
C THR A 190 28.20 -3.08 -8.38
N ASP A 191 27.38 -3.17 -9.43
CA ASP A 191 27.60 -2.51 -10.73
C ASP A 191 27.11 -1.05 -10.70
N THR A 192 27.23 -0.35 -11.84
CA THR A 192 26.80 1.06 -11.95
C THR A 192 25.32 1.18 -12.33
N PRO A 193 24.46 1.88 -11.54
CA PRO A 193 24.77 2.49 -10.24
C PRO A 193 24.91 1.42 -9.16
N SER A 194 25.86 1.58 -8.26
CA SER A 194 25.96 0.70 -7.10
C SER A 194 25.09 1.19 -5.94
N LEU A 195 24.74 0.25 -5.06
CA LEU A 195 23.96 0.53 -3.86
C LEU A 195 24.79 0.18 -2.62
N PRO A 196 25.68 1.13 -2.18
CA PRO A 196 26.47 0.97 -0.96
C PRO A 196 25.59 0.67 0.24
N ASP A 197 25.80 -0.49 0.83
CA ASP A 197 25.04 -1.00 1.97
C ASP A 197 25.49 -0.28 3.25
N VAL A 198 24.54 0.37 3.94
CA VAL A 198 24.82 1.21 5.11
C VAL A 198 25.24 0.35 6.28
N ASN A 199 26.41 0.64 6.86
CA ASN A 199 26.93 -0.04 8.05
C ASN A 199 26.08 0.32 9.27
N SER A 200 25.05 -0.49 9.52
CA SER A 200 24.12 -0.30 10.63
C SER A 200 24.77 -0.51 12.01
N GLU A 201 25.89 -1.24 12.08
CA GLU A 201 26.69 -1.45 13.29
C GLU A 201 27.51 -0.21 13.66
N ASN A 202 27.71 0.74 12.73
CA ASN A 202 28.27 2.03 13.03
C ASN A 202 27.20 2.95 13.63
N GLY A 203 27.21 3.11 14.94
CA GLY A 203 26.17 3.82 15.68
C GLY A 203 25.95 5.28 15.24
N ASP A 204 26.98 6.00 14.81
CA ASP A 204 26.85 7.38 14.32
C ASP A 204 26.14 7.41 12.97
N VAL A 205 26.48 6.48 12.07
CA VAL A 205 25.90 6.32 10.74
C VAL A 205 24.43 5.93 10.85
N PHE A 206 24.13 4.89 11.62
CA PHE A 206 22.77 4.41 11.79
C PHE A 206 21.88 5.46 12.47
N THR A 207 22.38 6.13 13.51
CA THR A 207 21.65 7.21 14.20
C THR A 207 21.34 8.36 13.23
N ALA A 208 22.30 8.75 12.38
CA ALA A 208 22.06 9.80 11.39
C ALA A 208 20.98 9.41 10.37
N MET A 209 21.01 8.17 9.88
CA MET A 209 19.99 7.63 8.96
C MET A 209 18.59 7.63 9.60
N VAL A 210 18.47 7.08 10.80
CA VAL A 210 17.19 7.00 11.51
C VAL A 210 16.64 8.38 11.84
N ASN A 211 17.49 9.30 12.32
CA ASN A 211 17.07 10.66 12.64
C ASN A 211 16.61 11.43 11.41
N SER A 212 17.23 11.24 10.25
CA SER A 212 16.79 11.90 9.01
C SER A 212 15.35 11.51 8.65
N VAL A 213 14.99 10.24 8.83
CA VAL A 213 13.63 9.76 8.58
C VAL A 213 12.65 10.27 9.64
N ALA A 214 13.03 10.22 10.92
CA ALA A 214 12.20 10.72 12.02
C ALA A 214 11.90 12.23 11.86
N ASP A 215 12.88 13.01 11.40
CA ASP A 215 12.72 14.43 11.09
C ASP A 215 11.76 14.67 9.91
N ILE A 216 11.84 13.85 8.87
CA ILE A 216 10.89 13.88 7.74
C ILE A 216 9.47 13.59 8.25
N VAL A 217 9.29 12.51 9.01
CA VAL A 217 8.00 12.13 9.59
C VAL A 217 7.39 13.28 10.37
N LYS A 218 8.16 13.86 11.29
CA LYS A 218 7.72 14.96 12.15
C LYS A 218 7.46 16.25 11.37
N THR A 219 8.36 16.63 10.47
CA THR A 219 8.31 17.90 9.74
C THR A 219 7.13 17.95 8.79
N TYR A 220 6.91 16.87 8.07
CA TYR A 220 5.88 16.82 7.03
C TYR A 220 4.57 16.21 7.50
N GLY A 221 4.52 15.61 8.70
CA GLY A 221 3.32 14.98 9.23
C GLY A 221 2.98 13.70 8.47
N ILE A 222 3.95 12.80 8.39
CA ILE A 222 3.79 11.49 7.76
C ILE A 222 3.07 10.55 8.73
N ASP A 223 2.11 9.78 8.25
CA ASP A 223 1.28 8.89 9.06
C ASP A 223 1.77 7.45 9.06
N GLY A 224 2.52 7.05 8.03
CA GLY A 224 3.05 5.70 7.90
C GLY A 224 4.24 5.61 6.95
N ILE A 225 4.96 4.51 7.04
CA ILE A 225 6.14 4.21 6.24
C ILE A 225 5.98 2.84 5.58
N ARG A 226 6.26 2.76 4.30
CA ARG A 226 6.70 1.51 3.67
C ARG A 226 8.22 1.50 3.73
N LEU A 227 8.78 0.51 4.40
CA LEU A 227 10.23 0.36 4.52
C LEU A 227 10.75 -0.57 3.44
N ASP A 228 11.50 0.01 2.51
CA ASP A 228 12.21 -0.72 1.45
C ASP A 228 13.22 -1.69 2.03
N THR A 229 13.41 -2.82 1.36
CA THR A 229 14.47 -3.78 1.67
C THR A 229 14.62 -4.14 3.17
N ALA A 230 13.52 -4.19 3.92
CA ALA A 230 13.54 -4.54 5.35
C ALA A 230 14.19 -5.92 5.62
N LYS A 231 14.14 -6.83 4.64
CA LYS A 231 14.84 -8.13 4.67
C LYS A 231 16.36 -7.99 4.84
N HIS A 232 16.92 -6.88 4.37
CA HIS A 232 18.35 -6.60 4.32
C HIS A 232 18.89 -5.80 5.51
N VAL A 233 18.01 -5.38 6.42
CA VAL A 233 18.39 -4.66 7.64
C VAL A 233 18.28 -5.58 8.85
N PRO A 234 19.32 -5.70 9.72
CA PRO A 234 19.23 -6.54 10.90
C PRO A 234 18.06 -6.16 11.81
N LYS A 235 17.32 -7.15 12.29
CA LYS A 235 16.07 -6.96 13.05
C LYS A 235 16.21 -6.07 14.29
N ALA A 236 17.39 -6.07 14.94
CA ALA A 236 17.67 -5.21 16.09
C ALA A 236 17.64 -3.72 15.69
N TYR A 237 18.11 -3.38 14.49
CA TYR A 237 18.09 -2.02 13.96
C TYR A 237 16.71 -1.62 13.42
N LEU A 238 15.95 -2.58 12.88
CA LEU A 238 14.54 -2.35 12.54
C LEU A 238 13.72 -1.95 13.77
N THR A 239 13.97 -2.57 14.92
CA THR A 239 13.31 -2.19 16.19
C THR A 239 13.65 -0.76 16.61
N GLN A 240 14.92 -0.38 16.55
CA GLN A 240 15.35 0.98 16.87
C GLN A 240 14.75 2.01 15.88
N PHE A 241 14.70 1.66 14.60
CA PHE A 241 14.05 2.48 13.57
C PHE A 241 12.56 2.69 13.89
N GLN A 242 11.82 1.61 14.15
CA GLN A 242 10.39 1.65 14.49
C GLN A 242 10.12 2.54 15.71
N GLU A 243 10.94 2.42 16.74
CA GLU A 243 10.82 3.24 17.96
C GLU A 243 11.07 4.73 17.67
N ALA A 244 12.06 5.03 16.84
CA ALA A 244 12.44 6.41 16.54
C ALA A 244 11.42 7.14 15.66
N VAL A 245 10.86 6.45 14.63
CA VAL A 245 9.89 7.09 13.71
C VAL A 245 8.50 7.20 14.34
N GLY A 246 8.13 6.30 15.25
CA GLY A 246 6.89 6.37 16.02
C GLY A 246 5.58 6.29 15.24
N VAL A 247 5.62 5.92 13.96
CA VAL A 247 4.46 5.73 13.08
C VAL A 247 4.35 4.27 12.65
N TYR A 248 3.25 3.88 12.02
CA TYR A 248 3.11 2.55 11.43
C TYR A 248 4.17 2.32 10.34
N VAL A 249 4.86 1.18 10.41
CA VAL A 249 5.85 0.74 9.42
C VAL A 249 5.43 -0.61 8.84
N THR A 250 5.26 -0.68 7.52
CA THR A 250 5.11 -1.94 6.79
C THR A 250 6.36 -2.20 5.97
N GLY A 251 7.09 -3.29 6.28
CA GLY A 251 8.39 -3.58 5.68
C GLY A 251 8.29 -4.47 4.45
N GLU A 252 9.16 -4.22 3.49
CA GLU A 252 9.33 -5.14 2.37
C GLU A 252 10.23 -6.31 2.77
N VAL A 253 9.63 -7.50 2.86
CA VAL A 253 10.33 -8.77 3.05
C VAL A 253 9.96 -9.68 1.88
N LEU A 254 10.69 -9.57 0.77
CA LEU A 254 10.43 -10.32 -0.45
C LEU A 254 10.82 -11.79 -0.24
N ASP A 255 9.85 -12.58 0.24
CA ASP A 255 9.98 -14.01 0.48
C ASP A 255 8.59 -14.68 0.46
N GLY A 256 8.54 -15.92 -0.04
CA GLY A 256 7.30 -16.70 -0.09
C GLY A 256 7.06 -17.57 1.15
N ASN A 257 8.03 -17.64 2.08
CA ASN A 257 7.92 -18.43 3.30
C ASN A 257 7.25 -17.61 4.42
N PRO A 258 6.02 -17.94 4.84
CA PRO A 258 5.31 -17.19 5.86
C PRO A 258 6.05 -17.17 7.21
N ASP A 259 6.70 -18.26 7.63
CA ASP A 259 7.44 -18.31 8.91
C ASP A 259 8.64 -17.35 8.90
N PHE A 260 9.33 -17.23 7.76
CA PHE A 260 10.43 -16.29 7.61
C PHE A 260 9.94 -14.84 7.68
N VAL A 261 8.89 -14.53 6.93
CA VAL A 261 8.31 -13.17 6.84
C VAL A 261 7.71 -12.74 8.18
N ALA A 262 7.01 -13.63 8.89
CA ALA A 262 6.45 -13.35 10.22
C ALA A 262 7.51 -12.99 11.26
N GLY A 263 8.74 -13.43 11.07
CA GLY A 263 9.86 -13.05 11.93
C GLY A 263 10.20 -11.56 11.95
N TYR A 264 9.61 -10.76 11.06
CA TYR A 264 9.78 -9.29 11.00
C TYR A 264 8.65 -8.54 11.72
N GLU A 265 7.53 -9.20 12.03
CA GLU A 265 6.53 -8.61 12.91
C GLU A 265 7.03 -8.55 14.37
N GLY A 266 7.01 -7.36 14.93
CA GLY A 266 7.57 -7.06 16.26
C GLY A 266 8.79 -6.17 16.16
N PRO A 267 9.82 -6.49 15.35
CA PRO A 267 10.80 -5.49 14.95
C PRO A 267 10.19 -4.25 14.30
N ILE A 268 9.21 -4.42 13.40
CA ILE A 268 8.39 -3.36 12.80
C ILE A 268 6.90 -3.69 12.97
N SER A 269 6.03 -2.71 12.67
CA SER A 269 4.58 -2.84 12.87
C SER A 269 3.95 -3.95 12.03
N SER A 270 4.40 -4.13 10.78
CA SER A 270 3.84 -5.07 9.82
C SER A 270 4.77 -5.29 8.62
N VAL A 271 4.33 -6.11 7.66
CA VAL A 271 5.06 -6.43 6.44
C VAL A 271 4.14 -6.39 5.21
N LEU A 272 4.73 -6.20 4.02
CA LEU A 272 4.07 -6.49 2.75
C LEU A 272 3.85 -7.99 2.63
N ASN A 273 2.64 -8.40 2.25
CA ASN A 273 2.23 -9.79 2.27
C ASN A 273 2.65 -10.56 1.01
N TYR A 274 3.94 -10.76 0.83
CA TYR A 274 4.47 -11.56 -0.28
C TYR A 274 4.06 -13.04 -0.20
N PRO A 275 3.99 -13.72 0.97
CA PRO A 275 3.48 -15.10 1.01
C PRO A 275 2.10 -15.25 0.40
N LEU A 276 1.14 -14.38 0.75
CA LEU A 276 -0.19 -14.36 0.15
C LEU A 276 -0.13 -14.01 -1.35
N TRP A 277 0.69 -13.03 -1.72
CA TRP A 277 0.80 -12.54 -3.09
C TRP A 277 1.12 -13.67 -4.08
N TYR A 278 2.08 -14.56 -3.76
CA TYR A 278 2.37 -15.72 -4.62
C TYR A 278 1.16 -16.62 -4.81
N ALA A 279 0.47 -16.98 -3.72
CA ALA A 279 -0.71 -17.83 -3.78
C ALA A 279 -1.88 -17.18 -4.53
N LEU A 280 -2.06 -15.86 -4.35
CA LEU A 280 -3.09 -15.05 -4.98
C LEU A 280 -2.86 -14.99 -6.50
N ILE A 281 -1.64 -14.62 -6.94
CA ILE A 281 -1.32 -14.54 -8.35
C ILE A 281 -1.53 -15.89 -9.03
N ASP A 282 -1.00 -16.98 -8.48
CA ASP A 282 -1.17 -18.31 -9.06
C ASP A 282 -2.65 -18.69 -9.21
N SER A 283 -3.46 -18.44 -8.18
CA SER A 283 -4.89 -18.79 -8.19
C SER A 283 -5.67 -18.02 -9.24
N PHE A 284 -5.44 -16.70 -9.37
CA PHE A 284 -6.10 -15.90 -10.40
C PHE A 284 -5.54 -16.15 -11.82
N MET A 285 -4.32 -16.70 -11.93
CA MET A 285 -3.76 -17.15 -13.23
C MET A 285 -4.28 -18.54 -13.67
N GLY A 286 -5.16 -19.15 -12.90
CA GLY A 286 -5.84 -20.40 -13.26
C GLY A 286 -5.42 -21.62 -12.44
N ALA A 287 -4.58 -21.45 -11.40
CA ALA A 287 -4.33 -22.52 -10.44
C ALA A 287 -5.54 -22.72 -9.51
N ASP A 288 -5.58 -23.87 -8.82
CA ASP A 288 -6.63 -24.21 -7.86
C ASP A 288 -6.63 -23.22 -6.68
N PHE A 289 -7.79 -22.69 -6.34
CA PHE A 289 -7.95 -21.79 -5.19
C PHE A 289 -7.67 -22.45 -3.83
N SER A 290 -7.53 -23.76 -3.75
CA SER A 290 -7.11 -24.44 -2.52
C SER A 290 -5.77 -23.95 -2.00
N ARG A 291 -4.85 -23.53 -2.91
CA ARG A 291 -3.56 -22.95 -2.55
C ARG A 291 -3.74 -21.59 -1.82
N LEU A 292 -4.59 -20.73 -2.35
CA LEU A 292 -4.91 -19.45 -1.71
C LEU A 292 -5.62 -19.65 -0.37
N ALA A 293 -6.61 -20.55 -0.33
CA ALA A 293 -7.33 -20.90 0.90
C ALA A 293 -6.39 -21.47 1.98
N SER A 294 -5.43 -22.31 1.59
CA SER A 294 -4.42 -22.85 2.51
C SER A 294 -3.51 -21.75 3.03
N MET A 295 -3.06 -20.82 2.18
CA MET A 295 -2.24 -19.70 2.60
C MET A 295 -3.00 -18.79 3.58
N MET A 296 -4.26 -18.44 3.31
CA MET A 296 -5.10 -17.67 4.25
C MET A 296 -5.17 -18.34 5.63
N SER A 297 -5.30 -19.67 5.68
CA SER A 297 -5.31 -20.42 6.93
C SER A 297 -3.93 -20.43 7.63
N THR A 298 -2.86 -20.57 6.86
CA THR A 298 -1.49 -20.54 7.36
C THR A 298 -1.17 -19.19 7.99
N GLU A 299 -1.56 -18.10 7.33
CA GLU A 299 -1.30 -16.74 7.83
C GLU A 299 -1.94 -16.49 9.19
N VAL A 300 -3.19 -16.89 9.38
CA VAL A 300 -3.90 -16.74 10.67
C VAL A 300 -3.16 -17.45 11.81
N SER A 301 -2.46 -18.55 11.54
CA SER A 301 -1.69 -19.30 12.55
C SER A 301 -0.25 -18.81 12.71
N THR A 302 0.30 -18.09 11.73
CA THR A 302 1.72 -17.74 11.68
C THR A 302 1.98 -16.28 12.06
N PHE A 303 1.17 -15.35 11.54
CA PHE A 303 1.35 -13.93 11.79
C PHE A 303 0.63 -13.48 13.06
N LYS A 304 1.23 -12.49 13.76
CA LYS A 304 0.64 -11.91 14.96
C LYS A 304 -0.61 -11.10 14.66
N ASP A 305 -0.59 -10.40 13.51
CA ASP A 305 -1.65 -9.50 13.08
C ASP A 305 -1.83 -9.51 11.56
N VAL A 306 -2.47 -10.56 11.06
CA VAL A 306 -2.78 -10.69 9.63
C VAL A 306 -3.59 -9.51 9.08
N ASN A 307 -4.36 -8.81 9.92
CA ASN A 307 -5.18 -7.68 9.49
C ASN A 307 -4.38 -6.37 9.34
N ALA A 308 -3.16 -6.30 9.87
CA ALA A 308 -2.26 -5.17 9.66
C ALA A 308 -1.31 -5.36 8.48
N MET A 309 -1.27 -6.55 7.85
CA MET A 309 -0.41 -6.81 6.69
C MET A 309 -0.95 -6.10 5.44
N ALA A 310 -0.04 -5.58 4.60
CA ALA A 310 -0.40 -4.90 3.37
C ALA A 310 -0.47 -5.89 2.20
N ASN A 311 -1.66 -6.10 1.65
CA ASN A 311 -1.94 -7.00 0.53
C ASN A 311 -1.99 -6.23 -0.80
N PHE A 312 -1.47 -6.81 -1.87
CA PHE A 312 -1.40 -6.16 -3.18
C PHE A 312 -1.54 -7.20 -4.32
N LEU A 313 -1.88 -6.72 -5.52
CA LEU A 313 -1.93 -7.52 -6.75
C LEU A 313 -0.68 -7.33 -7.60
N ASP A 314 -0.25 -6.10 -7.72
CA ASP A 314 0.96 -5.66 -8.41
C ASP A 314 1.56 -4.45 -7.68
N ASN A 315 2.77 -4.09 -8.03
CA ASN A 315 3.47 -2.92 -7.53
C ASN A 315 4.53 -2.46 -8.54
N HIS A 316 5.40 -1.54 -8.16
CA HIS A 316 6.45 -1.00 -9.04
C HIS A 316 7.59 -1.99 -9.36
N ASP A 317 7.69 -3.12 -8.63
CA ASP A 317 8.71 -4.17 -8.82
C ASP A 317 8.15 -5.41 -9.52
N GLN A 318 6.83 -5.56 -9.51
CA GLN A 318 6.16 -6.71 -10.10
C GLN A 318 5.42 -6.33 -11.39
N PRO A 319 5.36 -7.23 -12.39
CA PRO A 319 4.53 -7.01 -13.56
C PRO A 319 3.10 -6.65 -13.20
N ARG A 320 2.50 -5.73 -13.96
CA ARG A 320 1.10 -5.38 -13.82
C ARG A 320 0.22 -6.61 -13.83
N PHE A 321 -0.80 -6.65 -12.98
CA PHE A 321 -1.70 -7.80 -12.88
C PHE A 321 -2.37 -8.12 -14.22
N ALA A 322 -2.81 -7.10 -14.97
CA ALA A 322 -3.42 -7.27 -16.29
C ALA A 322 -2.47 -7.92 -17.32
N SER A 323 -1.15 -7.70 -17.24
CA SER A 323 -0.18 -8.34 -18.14
C SER A 323 -0.07 -9.85 -17.95
N ARG A 324 -0.30 -10.32 -16.73
CA ARG A 324 -0.17 -11.73 -16.35
C ARG A 324 -1.33 -12.60 -16.80
N GLN A 325 -2.55 -12.04 -16.86
CA GLN A 325 -3.78 -12.81 -17.04
C GLN A 325 -4.42 -12.62 -18.43
N GLY A 326 -3.66 -12.19 -19.43
CA GLY A 326 -4.16 -12.04 -20.81
C GLY A 326 -5.15 -10.89 -20.96
N ASN A 327 -5.11 -9.90 -20.11
CA ASN A 327 -5.91 -8.69 -20.16
C ASN A 327 -7.43 -8.94 -19.98
N ASP A 328 -7.83 -9.91 -19.15
CA ASP A 328 -9.23 -10.25 -18.85
C ASP A 328 -9.79 -9.39 -17.71
N VAL A 329 -10.69 -8.45 -18.03
CA VAL A 329 -11.28 -7.51 -17.07
C VAL A 329 -12.10 -8.21 -15.96
N VAL A 330 -12.64 -9.38 -16.22
CA VAL A 330 -13.41 -10.14 -15.21
C VAL A 330 -12.46 -10.69 -14.14
N ARG A 331 -11.28 -11.15 -14.53
CA ARG A 331 -10.25 -11.55 -13.57
C ARG A 331 -9.73 -10.36 -12.76
N ASP A 332 -9.54 -9.18 -13.38
CA ASP A 332 -9.16 -7.95 -12.67
C ASP A 332 -10.21 -7.60 -11.59
N ARG A 333 -11.51 -7.65 -11.92
CA ARG A 333 -12.60 -7.40 -10.95
C ARG A 333 -12.62 -8.42 -9.82
N ASN A 334 -12.44 -9.69 -10.13
CA ASN A 334 -12.39 -10.75 -9.12
C ASN A 334 -11.23 -10.56 -8.16
N ALA A 335 -10.04 -10.25 -8.69
CA ALA A 335 -8.85 -10.00 -7.88
C ALA A 335 -9.02 -8.76 -6.99
N ALA A 336 -9.57 -7.65 -7.54
CA ALA A 336 -9.90 -6.46 -6.77
C ALA A 336 -10.93 -6.78 -5.67
N THR A 337 -11.98 -7.57 -5.98
CA THR A 337 -12.98 -7.98 -4.99
C THR A 337 -12.34 -8.79 -3.87
N TYR A 338 -11.48 -9.77 -4.20
CA TYR A 338 -10.73 -10.51 -3.19
C TYR A 338 -9.90 -9.57 -2.31
N LEU A 339 -9.11 -8.69 -2.92
CA LEU A 339 -8.21 -7.78 -2.22
C LEU A 339 -8.96 -6.90 -1.20
N MET A 340 -10.13 -6.37 -1.55
CA MET A 340 -10.91 -5.48 -0.70
C MET A 340 -11.55 -6.18 0.51
N PHE A 341 -11.79 -7.49 0.44
CA PHE A 341 -12.48 -8.25 1.49
C PHE A 341 -11.61 -9.32 2.17
N ALA A 342 -10.38 -9.57 1.72
CA ALA A 342 -9.41 -10.41 2.42
C ALA A 342 -8.99 -9.80 3.76
N SER A 343 -8.39 -10.61 4.65
CA SER A 343 -7.68 -10.09 5.82
C SER A 343 -6.55 -9.18 5.37
N GLY A 344 -6.25 -8.13 6.13
CA GLY A 344 -5.18 -7.19 5.81
C GLY A 344 -5.66 -5.86 5.19
N ILE A 345 -4.70 -5.01 4.90
CA ILE A 345 -4.87 -3.68 4.34
C ILE A 345 -4.73 -3.77 2.81
N PRO A 346 -5.77 -3.47 2.03
CA PRO A 346 -5.68 -3.51 0.57
C PRO A 346 -4.80 -2.37 0.06
N VAL A 347 -3.84 -2.70 -0.80
CA VAL A 347 -3.00 -1.75 -1.53
C VAL A 347 -3.26 -1.91 -3.02
N VAL A 348 -3.64 -0.82 -3.67
CA VAL A 348 -3.84 -0.76 -5.13
C VAL A 348 -2.77 0.14 -5.73
N TYR A 349 -2.00 -0.41 -6.66
CA TYR A 349 -0.99 0.33 -7.39
C TYR A 349 -1.63 1.15 -8.51
N TYR A 350 -1.28 2.42 -8.63
CA TYR A 350 -1.84 3.34 -9.63
C TYR A 350 -1.83 2.74 -11.04
N GLY A 351 -2.87 3.02 -11.81
CA GLY A 351 -3.03 2.47 -13.15
C GLY A 351 -3.72 1.10 -13.20
N PHE A 352 -3.86 0.40 -12.08
CA PHE A 352 -4.66 -0.84 -12.01
C PHE A 352 -6.10 -0.57 -12.41
N GLU A 353 -6.68 0.54 -11.97
CA GLU A 353 -8.04 1.00 -12.30
C GLU A 353 -8.25 1.30 -13.80
N HIS A 354 -7.16 1.48 -14.55
CA HIS A 354 -7.11 1.63 -16.00
C HIS A 354 -6.56 0.40 -16.72
N ARG A 355 -6.27 -0.66 -15.96
CA ARG A 355 -5.77 -1.91 -16.52
C ARG A 355 -4.45 -1.73 -17.26
N PHE A 356 -3.52 -0.96 -16.71
CA PHE A 356 -2.18 -0.85 -17.25
C PHE A 356 -1.55 -2.25 -17.34
N GLY A 357 -0.82 -2.50 -18.42
CA GLY A 357 -0.39 -3.84 -18.80
C GLY A 357 1.11 -4.00 -18.97
N GLY A 358 1.92 -3.10 -18.43
CA GLY A 358 3.38 -3.21 -18.46
C GLY A 358 3.87 -4.46 -17.74
N ALA A 359 4.81 -5.19 -18.35
CA ALA A 359 5.29 -6.45 -17.79
C ALA A 359 6.38 -6.23 -16.72
N ALA A 360 7.63 -6.13 -17.11
CA ALA A 360 8.74 -5.93 -16.18
C ALA A 360 9.12 -4.45 -16.06
N ASP A 361 9.80 -4.09 -14.97
CA ASP A 361 10.47 -2.81 -14.83
C ASP A 361 11.36 -2.51 -16.07
N PRO A 362 11.29 -1.29 -16.64
CA PRO A 362 10.48 -0.14 -16.22
C PRO A 362 9.06 -0.12 -16.82
N ASN A 363 8.66 -1.12 -17.60
CA ASN A 363 7.40 -1.10 -18.37
C ASN A 363 6.14 -1.11 -17.47
N ASN A 364 6.24 -1.60 -16.22
CA ASN A 364 5.17 -1.55 -15.23
C ASN A 364 5.04 -0.17 -14.53
N ARG A 365 5.75 0.85 -15.00
CA ARG A 365 5.81 2.21 -14.43
C ARG A 365 5.31 3.27 -15.41
N GLU A 366 4.24 2.94 -16.12
CA GLU A 366 3.58 3.81 -17.09
C GLU A 366 3.06 5.10 -16.43
N ALA A 367 3.04 6.20 -17.18
CA ALA A 367 2.51 7.48 -16.69
C ALA A 367 0.99 7.50 -16.70
N LEU A 368 0.36 7.82 -15.55
CA LEU A 368 -1.10 7.75 -15.39
C LEU A 368 -1.84 8.80 -16.21
N TRP A 369 -1.26 9.97 -16.48
CA TRP A 369 -1.90 11.02 -17.25
C TRP A 369 -2.33 10.59 -18.67
N GLY A 370 -1.71 9.52 -19.22
CA GLY A 370 -2.14 8.92 -20.47
C GLY A 370 -3.56 8.34 -20.44
N SER A 371 -4.07 7.99 -19.25
CA SER A 371 -5.45 7.53 -19.04
C SER A 371 -6.49 8.66 -19.05
N GLY A 372 -6.05 9.92 -18.99
CA GLY A 372 -6.92 11.08 -18.80
C GLY A 372 -7.63 11.10 -17.45
N TYR A 373 -7.22 10.27 -16.49
CA TYR A 373 -7.87 10.09 -15.18
C TYR A 373 -9.38 9.80 -15.31
N ASN A 374 -9.73 8.93 -16.26
CA ASN A 374 -11.12 8.64 -16.60
C ASN A 374 -11.85 7.91 -15.46
N THR A 375 -12.67 8.63 -14.71
CA THR A 375 -13.49 8.08 -13.61
C THR A 375 -14.65 7.20 -14.11
N ASP A 376 -14.93 7.17 -15.41
CA ASP A 376 -15.90 6.27 -16.03
C ASP A 376 -15.30 4.89 -16.38
N ALA A 377 -13.99 4.68 -16.19
CA ALA A 377 -13.36 3.38 -16.38
C ALA A 377 -14.05 2.30 -15.53
N ALA A 378 -14.30 1.15 -16.16
CA ALA A 378 -15.09 0.10 -15.51
C ALA A 378 -14.48 -0.40 -14.19
N LEU A 379 -13.15 -0.50 -14.11
CA LEU A 379 -12.48 -0.97 -12.92
C LEU A 379 -12.37 0.13 -11.84
N TYR A 380 -12.23 1.41 -12.26
CA TYR A 380 -12.35 2.55 -11.34
C TYR A 380 -13.68 2.53 -10.58
N LYS A 381 -14.80 2.41 -11.32
CA LYS A 381 -16.15 2.32 -10.75
C LYS A 381 -16.31 1.06 -9.87
N HIS A 382 -15.74 -0.05 -10.30
CA HIS A 382 -15.80 -1.29 -9.52
C HIS A 382 -15.11 -1.15 -8.17
N ILE A 383 -13.90 -0.57 -8.12
CA ILE A 383 -13.17 -0.28 -6.88
C ILE A 383 -13.98 0.66 -5.97
N ALA A 384 -14.56 1.71 -6.53
CA ALA A 384 -15.41 2.65 -5.76
C ALA A 384 -16.62 1.93 -5.13
N VAL A 385 -17.28 1.05 -5.88
CA VAL A 385 -18.40 0.25 -5.36
C VAL A 385 -17.93 -0.71 -4.26
N LEU A 386 -16.78 -1.36 -4.41
CA LEU A 386 -16.23 -2.24 -3.38
C LEU A 386 -15.93 -1.52 -2.07
N HIS A 387 -15.40 -0.28 -2.11
CA HIS A 387 -15.21 0.54 -0.93
C HIS A 387 -16.54 0.90 -0.24
N GLN A 388 -17.56 1.28 -1.02
CA GLN A 388 -18.89 1.55 -0.45
C GLN A 388 -19.48 0.31 0.23
N ILE A 389 -19.31 -0.89 -0.35
CA ILE A 389 -19.75 -2.15 0.27
C ILE A 389 -18.94 -2.44 1.54
N ARG A 390 -17.63 -2.18 1.53
CA ARG A 390 -16.76 -2.33 2.70
C ARG A 390 -17.18 -1.40 3.83
N ASP A 391 -17.59 -0.17 3.52
CA ASP A 391 -18.15 0.79 4.49
C ASP A 391 -19.47 0.29 5.09
N ILE A 392 -20.40 -0.22 4.28
CA ILE A 392 -21.65 -0.82 4.78
C ILE A 392 -21.33 -1.97 5.73
N ALA A 393 -20.48 -2.90 5.31
CA ALA A 393 -20.13 -4.07 6.10
C ALA A 393 -19.48 -3.69 7.44
N SER A 394 -18.55 -2.73 7.42
CA SER A 394 -17.86 -2.27 8.63
C SER A 394 -18.78 -1.50 9.58
N ASN A 395 -19.68 -0.67 9.05
CA ASN A 395 -20.64 0.06 9.87
C ASN A 395 -21.66 -0.86 10.55
N LEU A 396 -22.11 -1.93 9.87
CA LEU A 396 -23.02 -2.95 10.42
C LEU A 396 -22.38 -3.75 11.56
N ALA A 397 -21.11 -4.08 11.41
CA ALA A 397 -20.39 -4.89 12.39
C ALA A 397 -19.79 -4.06 13.55
N GLY A 398 -19.66 -2.73 13.37
CA GLY A 398 -18.77 -1.86 14.14
C GLY A 398 -17.37 -1.86 13.54
N LYS A 399 -16.86 -0.67 13.15
CA LYS A 399 -15.62 -0.56 12.37
C LYS A 399 -14.45 -1.30 13.03
N ALA A 400 -14.17 -1.04 14.30
CA ALA A 400 -13.05 -1.65 15.02
C ALA A 400 -13.14 -3.20 15.02
N GLU A 401 -14.33 -3.75 15.24
CA GLU A 401 -14.57 -5.20 15.23
C GLU A 401 -14.40 -5.78 13.82
N TYR A 402 -14.98 -5.15 12.80
CA TYR A 402 -14.90 -5.62 11.40
C TYR A 402 -13.44 -5.72 10.94
N PHE A 403 -12.64 -4.72 11.23
CA PHE A 403 -11.23 -4.70 10.82
C PHE A 403 -10.31 -5.54 11.72
N ALA A 404 -10.77 -5.93 12.91
CA ALA A 404 -10.09 -6.92 13.75
C ALA A 404 -10.41 -8.36 13.34
N TRP A 405 -11.52 -8.61 12.63
CA TRP A 405 -11.87 -9.94 12.13
C TRP A 405 -11.07 -10.28 10.86
N GLY A 406 -10.56 -11.50 10.80
CA GLY A 406 -10.01 -12.08 9.58
C GLY A 406 -11.12 -12.55 8.62
N ALA A 407 -10.78 -12.63 7.34
CA ALA A 407 -11.61 -13.33 6.38
C ALA A 407 -11.52 -14.85 6.61
N GLU A 408 -12.67 -15.55 6.56
CA GLU A 408 -12.72 -17.00 6.72
C GLU A 408 -13.15 -17.68 5.41
N VAL A 409 -12.46 -18.74 5.04
CA VAL A 409 -12.82 -19.56 3.87
C VAL A 409 -14.07 -20.38 4.19
N LEU A 410 -15.11 -20.25 3.38
CA LEU A 410 -16.35 -21.03 3.45
C LEU A 410 -16.34 -22.24 2.52
N GLY A 411 -15.61 -22.15 1.43
CA GLY A 411 -15.47 -23.23 0.45
C GLY A 411 -14.59 -22.84 -0.71
N THR A 412 -14.02 -23.85 -1.37
CA THR A 412 -13.11 -23.65 -2.49
C THR A 412 -13.25 -24.76 -3.52
N SER A 413 -12.88 -24.45 -4.76
CA SER A 413 -12.70 -25.40 -5.86
C SER A 413 -11.55 -24.93 -6.74
N SER A 414 -11.26 -25.63 -7.83
CA SER A 414 -10.28 -25.19 -8.81
C SER A 414 -10.63 -23.85 -9.45
N GLN A 415 -11.88 -23.41 -9.43
CA GLN A 415 -12.35 -22.22 -10.14
C GLN A 415 -12.93 -21.12 -9.24
N TYR A 416 -13.25 -21.42 -7.98
CA TYR A 416 -13.94 -20.51 -7.06
C TYR A 416 -13.38 -20.56 -5.67
N LEU A 417 -13.41 -19.41 -5.00
CA LEU A 417 -13.23 -19.25 -3.57
C LEU A 417 -14.45 -18.50 -3.01
N ALA A 418 -15.08 -19.06 -1.99
CA ALA A 418 -16.05 -18.36 -1.15
C ALA A 418 -15.42 -18.07 0.21
N MET A 419 -15.53 -16.84 0.67
CA MET A 419 -15.07 -16.42 2.00
C MET A 419 -16.08 -15.49 2.65
N LYS A 420 -16.11 -15.42 3.97
CA LYS A 420 -16.87 -14.42 4.72
C LYS A 420 -15.92 -13.43 5.39
N ARG A 421 -16.37 -12.20 5.51
CA ARG A 421 -15.79 -11.20 6.42
C ARG A 421 -16.93 -10.41 7.07
N GLY A 422 -17.11 -10.60 8.38
CA GLY A 422 -18.23 -9.99 9.08
C GLY A 422 -19.58 -10.34 8.42
N PRO A 423 -20.41 -9.34 8.06
CA PRO A 423 -21.76 -9.58 7.54
C PRO A 423 -21.82 -10.02 6.07
N VAL A 424 -20.69 -9.96 5.32
CA VAL A 424 -20.67 -10.27 3.89
C VAL A 424 -20.09 -11.65 3.59
N VAL A 425 -20.61 -12.28 2.52
CA VAL A 425 -20.02 -13.45 1.86
C VAL A 425 -19.56 -13.04 0.47
N VAL A 426 -18.29 -13.27 0.18
CA VAL A 426 -17.64 -12.92 -1.07
C VAL A 426 -17.34 -14.19 -1.86
N VAL A 427 -17.70 -14.21 -3.13
CA VAL A 427 -17.36 -15.31 -4.05
C VAL A 427 -16.56 -14.73 -5.21
N VAL A 428 -15.36 -15.25 -5.40
CA VAL A 428 -14.46 -14.86 -6.51
C VAL A 428 -14.11 -16.06 -7.37
N SER A 429 -13.69 -15.78 -8.61
CA SER A 429 -13.44 -16.81 -9.62
C SER A 429 -12.24 -16.46 -10.50
N ASN A 430 -11.58 -17.47 -11.05
CA ASN A 430 -10.50 -17.34 -12.03
C ASN A 430 -10.90 -17.72 -13.46
N VAL A 431 -12.17 -18.03 -13.70
CA VAL A 431 -12.61 -18.50 -15.03
C VAL A 431 -12.56 -17.41 -16.11
N GLY A 432 -12.63 -16.13 -15.70
CA GLY A 432 -12.61 -15.00 -16.62
C GLY A 432 -13.86 -14.85 -17.48
N ALA A 433 -13.86 -13.85 -18.37
CA ALA A 433 -15.01 -13.45 -19.18
C ALA A 433 -15.48 -14.52 -20.18
N ALA A 434 -14.58 -15.37 -20.66
CA ALA A 434 -14.89 -16.46 -21.58
C ALA A 434 -15.35 -17.74 -20.87
N GLY A 435 -15.27 -17.76 -19.55
CA GLY A 435 -15.63 -18.95 -18.74
C GLY A 435 -17.14 -19.13 -18.66
N THR A 436 -17.59 -20.35 -18.86
CA THR A 436 -18.97 -20.76 -18.58
C THR A 436 -18.98 -21.56 -17.30
N THR A 437 -19.81 -21.17 -16.33
CA THR A 437 -19.91 -21.92 -15.06
C THR A 437 -21.36 -22.06 -14.66
N ASN A 438 -21.66 -23.17 -13.98
CA ASN A 438 -23.00 -23.46 -13.44
C ASN A 438 -23.27 -22.76 -12.09
N GLY A 439 -22.38 -21.86 -11.67
CA GLY A 439 -22.41 -21.25 -10.35
C GLY A 439 -21.59 -22.04 -9.33
N PHE A 440 -21.42 -21.44 -8.17
CA PHE A 440 -20.68 -22.00 -7.05
C PHE A 440 -21.62 -22.24 -5.87
N SER A 441 -21.54 -23.44 -5.27
CA SER A 441 -22.29 -23.74 -4.06
C SER A 441 -21.51 -23.28 -2.84
N VAL A 442 -22.06 -22.33 -2.10
CA VAL A 442 -21.58 -21.94 -0.76
C VAL A 442 -22.21 -22.95 0.23
N PRO A 443 -21.42 -23.86 0.81
CA PRO A 443 -21.96 -25.00 1.55
C PRO A 443 -22.53 -24.58 2.93
N SER A 444 -22.02 -23.48 3.48
CA SER A 444 -22.48 -22.88 4.73
C SER A 444 -22.10 -21.42 4.79
N SER A 445 -22.79 -20.63 5.57
CA SER A 445 -22.45 -19.22 5.82
C SER A 445 -23.03 -18.75 7.16
N GLN A 446 -22.86 -17.45 7.48
CA GLN A 446 -23.46 -16.82 8.65
C GLN A 446 -24.95 -16.45 8.47
N PHE A 447 -25.56 -16.76 7.31
CA PHE A 447 -26.97 -16.48 7.06
C PHE A 447 -27.85 -17.57 7.71
N ASP A 448 -29.04 -17.18 8.18
CA ASP A 448 -29.98 -18.13 8.72
C ASP A 448 -30.80 -18.81 7.60
N SER A 449 -31.28 -20.03 7.84
CA SER A 449 -32.17 -20.73 6.90
C SER A 449 -33.43 -19.91 6.67
N GLY A 450 -33.71 -19.56 5.42
CA GLY A 450 -34.83 -18.72 5.04
C GLY A 450 -34.50 -17.25 4.85
N ASP A 451 -33.29 -16.80 5.20
CA ASP A 451 -32.85 -15.43 4.92
C ASP A 451 -32.91 -15.16 3.41
N THR A 452 -33.48 -14.02 3.03
CA THR A 452 -33.29 -13.48 1.68
C THR A 452 -32.01 -12.69 1.67
N ILE A 453 -31.06 -13.11 0.84
CA ILE A 453 -29.76 -12.44 0.66
C ILE A 453 -29.68 -11.83 -0.74
N VAL A 454 -28.94 -10.75 -0.86
CA VAL A 454 -28.76 -10.00 -2.10
C VAL A 454 -27.28 -9.85 -2.43
N ASP A 455 -26.93 -10.06 -3.70
CA ASP A 455 -25.62 -9.72 -4.23
C ASP A 455 -25.57 -8.22 -4.52
N LEU A 456 -24.69 -7.50 -3.83
CA LEU A 456 -24.57 -6.04 -3.95
C LEU A 456 -23.94 -5.58 -5.27
N LEU A 457 -23.32 -6.48 -6.04
CA LEU A 457 -22.75 -6.13 -7.37
C LEU A 457 -23.78 -6.24 -8.50
N THR A 458 -24.84 -7.06 -8.34
CA THR A 458 -25.82 -7.30 -9.41
C THR A 458 -27.25 -7.11 -8.99
N CYS A 459 -27.52 -6.91 -7.69
CA CYS A 459 -28.85 -6.81 -7.11
C CYS A 459 -29.72 -8.06 -7.29
N THR A 460 -29.12 -9.22 -7.59
CA THR A 460 -29.85 -10.49 -7.61
C THR A 460 -30.04 -11.03 -6.20
N THR A 461 -31.16 -11.70 -5.96
CA THR A 461 -31.48 -12.27 -4.64
C THR A 461 -31.60 -13.79 -4.71
N VAL A 462 -31.21 -14.43 -3.61
CA VAL A 462 -31.44 -15.87 -3.38
C VAL A 462 -31.91 -16.08 -1.95
N THR A 463 -32.49 -17.26 -1.64
CA THR A 463 -32.84 -17.64 -0.28
C THR A 463 -31.79 -18.60 0.26
N ALA A 464 -31.27 -18.33 1.46
CA ALA A 464 -30.35 -19.21 2.16
C ALA A 464 -31.08 -20.45 2.66
N GLY A 465 -30.49 -21.60 2.44
CA GLY A 465 -30.97 -22.90 2.92
C GLY A 465 -30.44 -23.26 4.31
N THR A 466 -30.54 -24.52 4.66
CA THR A 466 -30.06 -25.06 5.94
C THR A 466 -28.58 -24.76 6.15
N GLY A 467 -28.22 -24.25 7.31
CA GLY A 467 -26.82 -23.85 7.64
C GLY A 467 -26.29 -22.67 6.84
N GLY A 468 -27.17 -21.84 6.26
CA GLY A 468 -26.79 -20.69 5.47
C GLY A 468 -26.27 -21.06 4.08
N ALA A 469 -26.49 -22.27 3.60
CA ALA A 469 -26.06 -22.72 2.28
C ALA A 469 -26.85 -22.04 1.16
N PHE A 470 -26.20 -21.69 0.04
CA PHE A 470 -26.87 -21.13 -1.12
C PHE A 470 -26.07 -21.34 -2.42
N GLN A 471 -26.74 -21.18 -3.55
CA GLN A 471 -26.10 -21.16 -4.87
C GLN A 471 -25.78 -19.72 -5.26
N SER A 472 -24.50 -19.45 -5.41
CA SER A 472 -24.02 -18.18 -5.99
C SER A 472 -24.01 -18.35 -7.51
N ALA A 473 -24.87 -17.64 -8.22
CA ALA A 473 -24.83 -17.62 -9.67
C ALA A 473 -23.49 -17.04 -10.15
N ALA A 474 -22.88 -17.66 -11.13
CA ALA A 474 -21.64 -17.20 -11.73
C ALA A 474 -21.84 -16.90 -13.21
N ASN A 475 -22.55 -15.83 -13.51
CA ASN A 475 -22.67 -15.36 -14.87
C ASN A 475 -21.31 -14.83 -15.34
N ASN A 476 -20.71 -15.46 -16.34
CA ASN A 476 -19.44 -15.04 -16.96
C ASN A 476 -18.28 -14.89 -15.98
N GLY A 477 -18.22 -15.66 -14.89
CA GLY A 477 -17.12 -15.64 -13.93
C GLY A 477 -17.03 -14.39 -13.05
N GLU A 478 -18.00 -13.49 -13.07
CA GLU A 478 -17.98 -12.25 -12.26
C GLU A 478 -18.05 -12.57 -10.75
N SER A 479 -17.34 -11.78 -9.97
CA SER A 479 -17.39 -11.85 -8.49
C SER A 479 -18.78 -11.50 -7.93
N ARG A 480 -19.05 -11.93 -6.71
CA ARG A 480 -20.30 -11.65 -5.98
C ARG A 480 -19.99 -11.23 -4.54
N VAL A 481 -20.80 -10.31 -4.01
CA VAL A 481 -20.74 -9.89 -2.61
C VAL A 481 -22.13 -9.95 -2.02
N TRP A 482 -22.40 -10.98 -1.22
CA TRP A 482 -23.70 -11.29 -0.67
C TRP A 482 -23.86 -10.74 0.74
N ILE A 483 -25.05 -10.18 1.03
CA ILE A 483 -25.45 -9.70 2.35
C ILE A 483 -26.94 -9.98 2.57
N ARG A 484 -27.43 -9.98 3.82
CA ARG A 484 -28.88 -10.02 4.05
C ARG A 484 -29.58 -8.83 3.41
N THR A 485 -30.72 -9.04 2.78
CA THR A 485 -31.46 -7.98 2.07
C THR A 485 -31.84 -6.81 3.00
N GLN A 486 -32.10 -7.06 4.27
CA GLN A 486 -32.40 -6.04 5.27
C GLN A 486 -31.20 -5.13 5.59
N ASP A 487 -29.98 -5.58 5.32
CA ASP A 487 -28.71 -4.93 5.68
C ASP A 487 -28.07 -4.20 4.48
N LYS A 488 -28.68 -4.26 3.30
CA LYS A 488 -28.14 -3.71 2.04
C LYS A 488 -28.05 -2.17 2.00
N GLY A 489 -28.67 -1.47 2.93
CA GLY A 489 -28.76 0.00 2.92
C GLY A 489 -29.49 0.51 1.67
N SER A 490 -28.94 1.53 1.02
CA SER A 490 -29.46 2.08 -0.25
C SER A 490 -29.01 1.33 -1.49
N PHE A 491 -28.15 0.32 -1.35
CA PHE A 491 -27.75 -0.54 -2.46
C PHE A 491 -28.93 -1.39 -2.90
N CYS A 492 -29.04 -1.58 -4.19
CA CYS A 492 -30.06 -2.44 -4.79
C CYS A 492 -31.50 -1.98 -4.42
N PRO A 493 -32.10 -1.09 -5.16
CA PRO A 493 -33.44 -0.54 -4.95
C PRO A 493 -34.53 -1.61 -4.87
#